data_dc5b019dc69a726a85c6d0c473ff9001
#
_entry.id   dc5b019dc69a726a85c6d0c473ff9001
#
_cell.length_a   1.000
_cell.length_b   1.000
_cell.length_c   1.000
_cell.angle_alpha   90.00
_cell.angle_beta   90.00
_cell.angle_gamma   90.00
#
_symmetry.space_group_name_H-M   'P 1'
#
loop_
_entity.id
_entity.type
_entity.pdbx_description
1 polymer ?
#
loop_
_entity_poly.entity_id
_entity_poly.type
_entity_poly.pdbx_seq_one_letter_code
_entity_poly.pdbx_strand_id
1 'polypeptide(L)'
;EKLAEDGGYVEVATREKHLHVGCGCRIEAYCDGKQILGNRMTSVFGEQNIEFGDIHVEEGKEVQIVKYVSMYSERECPTYELHSTIKKEIEGFVHTGFENELKLHEEVYHNMWENADIKITGDDDLNRAVRFNICHLMSTGNEHDDHVNVGAKLLTGEEYGGHAFWDTELFMLPFFAWVFPKTAQNLENYRYYLLDAARENAHKNGFNGAQYPWESADDGSEQCPDWTIEPDGSCYRCYVAVYEHHVTAAVAYGIYDYVKITGDIDFLYTKGAEILTETARFWASRCEYNNEQDRYEINQVTGPDEWHEPVNNNLYTNYLARWNLKYVLSLLEVMKKEETSSYNELVEKTGLTEMETAKWKEVQEKIYLPRKEGTKLLEQFEGYFELDNVTIEKYDDNDWPISPEALKTKKAKETQINKQADVVMLLHLMGNEFDDETIKENYAYYEKRTLHGSSLSPSIYSVMGLKVGDDSKAYRYLRRAAFIDLLNMQGNTREGIHAANTGGVWQTIVFGFAGVSQREDGKLRVCPNMPEEWQNLTFRLHYKGAWLEITADKNNNAEVKRLCGEPVEVEVNGKIEMI
;
A
#
# COMPACT_ATOMS: atom_id res chain seq x y z
N GLU A 1 12.88 -26.81 -24.07
CA GLU A 1 12.79 -28.29 -24.02
C GLU A 1 11.33 -28.77 -24.11
N LYS A 2 11.14 -30.05 -24.39
CA LYS A 2 9.80 -30.66 -24.31
C LYS A 2 9.50 -31.02 -22.87
N LEU A 3 8.32 -30.70 -22.37
CA LEU A 3 7.87 -31.10 -21.04
C LEU A 3 7.68 -32.63 -20.94
N ALA A 4 7.28 -33.23 -22.02
CA ALA A 4 7.17 -34.66 -22.32
C ALA A 4 6.91 -34.81 -23.82
N GLU A 5 6.30 -35.93 -24.23
CA GLU A 5 5.77 -36.07 -25.62
C GLU A 5 4.74 -34.99 -25.95
N ASP A 6 4.06 -34.43 -24.92
CA ASP A 6 2.92 -33.52 -25.01
C ASP A 6 3.09 -32.29 -24.14
N GLY A 7 3.66 -31.21 -24.63
CA GLY A 7 3.78 -29.94 -23.92
C GLY A 7 5.10 -29.23 -24.13
N GLY A 8 5.12 -27.95 -23.79
CA GLY A 8 6.28 -27.09 -23.93
C GLY A 8 6.87 -26.68 -22.58
N TYR A 9 8.17 -26.52 -22.52
CA TYR A 9 8.90 -26.00 -21.37
C TYR A 9 9.93 -24.96 -21.80
N VAL A 10 10.00 -23.86 -21.09
CA VAL A 10 11.04 -22.84 -21.22
C VAL A 10 11.60 -22.53 -19.82
N GLU A 11 12.90 -22.38 -19.76
CA GLU A 11 13.60 -21.91 -18.56
C GLU A 11 14.42 -20.69 -18.95
N VAL A 12 14.31 -19.65 -18.15
CA VAL A 12 15.04 -18.40 -18.30
C VAL A 12 15.75 -18.06 -17.00
N ALA A 13 16.82 -17.27 -17.09
CA ALA A 13 17.49 -16.71 -15.93
C ALA A 13 17.48 -15.20 -16.03
N THR A 14 17.29 -14.52 -14.89
CA THR A 14 17.42 -13.06 -14.83
C THR A 14 18.84 -12.64 -15.20
N ARG A 15 18.99 -11.45 -15.79
CA ARG A 15 20.29 -11.02 -16.35
C ARG A 15 21.35 -10.76 -15.29
N GLU A 16 20.98 -10.12 -14.18
CA GLU A 16 21.93 -9.68 -13.17
C GLU A 16 22.14 -10.72 -12.07
N LYS A 17 21.07 -11.26 -11.52
CA LYS A 17 21.14 -12.19 -10.40
C LYS A 17 21.15 -13.66 -10.79
N HIS A 18 20.92 -13.94 -12.08
CA HIS A 18 20.86 -15.30 -12.62
C HIS A 18 19.82 -16.21 -11.93
N LEU A 19 18.73 -15.62 -11.41
CA LEU A 19 17.63 -16.37 -10.83
C LEU A 19 16.88 -17.13 -11.91
N HIS A 20 16.73 -18.42 -11.74
CA HIS A 20 16.10 -19.30 -12.71
C HIS A 20 14.60 -19.37 -12.51
N VAL A 21 13.85 -19.24 -13.61
CA VAL A 21 12.39 -19.39 -13.68
C VAL A 21 12.05 -20.37 -14.80
N GLY A 22 11.35 -21.42 -14.46
CA GLY A 22 10.78 -22.38 -15.40
C GLY A 22 9.31 -22.10 -15.64
N CYS A 23 8.88 -22.26 -16.90
CA CYS A 23 7.46 -22.20 -17.27
C CYS A 23 7.16 -23.37 -18.20
N GLY A 24 6.14 -24.13 -17.85
CA GLY A 24 5.63 -25.21 -18.68
C GLY A 24 4.17 -25.00 -19.08
N CYS A 25 3.79 -25.49 -20.23
CA CYS A 25 2.41 -25.48 -20.65
C CYS A 25 2.03 -26.74 -21.43
N ARG A 26 0.71 -27.06 -21.40
CA ARG A 26 0.10 -28.11 -22.21
C ARG A 26 -1.27 -27.63 -22.64
N ILE A 27 -1.60 -27.87 -23.95
CA ILE A 27 -2.90 -27.53 -24.53
C ILE A 27 -3.65 -28.81 -24.82
N GLU A 28 -4.93 -28.81 -24.52
CA GLU A 28 -5.89 -29.88 -24.91
C GLU A 28 -7.11 -29.26 -25.57
N ALA A 29 -7.75 -30.02 -26.48
CA ALA A 29 -8.97 -29.58 -27.13
C ALA A 29 -10.00 -30.73 -27.12
N TYR A 30 -11.26 -30.38 -26.81
CA TYR A 30 -12.34 -31.32 -26.66
C TYR A 30 -13.56 -30.86 -27.46
N CYS A 31 -14.30 -31.85 -28.02
CA CYS A 31 -15.63 -31.65 -28.60
C CYS A 31 -16.52 -32.80 -28.12
N ASP A 32 -17.69 -32.49 -27.58
CA ASP A 32 -18.61 -33.50 -27.00
C ASP A 32 -17.90 -34.45 -25.99
N GLY A 33 -16.95 -33.92 -25.20
CA GLY A 33 -16.15 -34.64 -24.20
C GLY A 33 -15.06 -35.55 -24.76
N LYS A 34 -14.84 -35.55 -26.09
CA LYS A 34 -13.77 -36.30 -26.75
C LYS A 34 -12.62 -35.40 -27.10
N GLN A 35 -11.39 -35.85 -26.84
CA GLN A 35 -10.19 -35.13 -27.25
C GLN A 35 -10.08 -35.12 -28.77
N ILE A 36 -9.86 -33.93 -29.33
CA ILE A 36 -9.82 -33.71 -30.79
C ILE A 36 -8.52 -33.06 -31.27
N LEU A 37 -7.57 -32.77 -30.40
CA LEU A 37 -6.28 -32.16 -30.75
C LEU A 37 -5.42 -33.20 -31.47
N GLY A 38 -5.15 -32.97 -32.77
CA GLY A 38 -4.29 -33.78 -33.61
C GLY A 38 -2.98 -33.07 -33.97
N ASN A 39 -2.07 -33.81 -34.60
CA ASN A 39 -0.81 -33.30 -35.16
C ASN A 39 -0.04 -32.33 -34.23
N ARG A 40 0.08 -32.72 -32.98
CA ARG A 40 0.73 -31.90 -31.95
C ARG A 40 2.22 -31.77 -32.23
N MET A 41 2.70 -30.52 -32.26
CA MET A 41 4.12 -30.17 -32.42
C MET A 41 4.52 -29.12 -31.45
N THR A 42 5.75 -29.24 -30.94
CA THR A 42 6.38 -28.22 -30.08
C THR A 42 7.58 -27.63 -30.80
N SER A 43 7.70 -26.31 -30.83
CA SER A 43 8.82 -25.58 -31.39
C SER A 43 9.42 -24.67 -30.34
N VAL A 44 10.75 -24.65 -30.24
CA VAL A 44 11.49 -23.74 -29.36
C VAL A 44 12.18 -22.71 -30.24
N PHE A 45 11.96 -21.44 -29.97
CA PHE A 45 12.58 -20.33 -30.68
C PHE A 45 12.97 -19.24 -29.69
N GLY A 46 14.28 -19.06 -29.48
CA GLY A 46 14.79 -18.12 -28.47
C GLY A 46 14.28 -18.48 -27.07
N GLU A 47 13.71 -17.50 -26.41
CA GLU A 47 13.13 -17.61 -25.06
C GLU A 47 11.64 -18.02 -25.08
N GLN A 48 11.15 -18.49 -26.24
CA GLN A 48 9.77 -18.88 -26.43
C GLN A 48 9.64 -20.39 -26.68
N ASN A 49 8.58 -20.96 -26.13
CA ASN A 49 8.14 -22.30 -26.45
C ASN A 49 6.73 -22.21 -27.01
N ILE A 50 6.54 -22.77 -28.19
CA ILE A 50 5.28 -22.69 -28.93
C ILE A 50 4.79 -24.11 -29.18
N GLU A 51 3.57 -24.40 -28.71
CA GLU A 51 2.86 -25.65 -29.01
C GLU A 51 1.82 -25.39 -30.08
N PHE A 52 1.80 -26.28 -31.09
CA PHE A 52 0.85 -26.28 -32.22
C PHE A 52 0.03 -27.56 -32.20
N GLY A 53 -1.18 -27.46 -32.71
CA GLY A 53 -2.02 -28.61 -32.93
C GLY A 53 -3.14 -28.30 -33.92
N ASP A 54 -3.62 -29.32 -34.61
CA ASP A 54 -4.75 -29.22 -35.52
C ASP A 54 -6.02 -29.67 -34.81
N ILE A 55 -7.11 -28.93 -34.99
CA ILE A 55 -8.45 -29.32 -34.54
C ILE A 55 -9.41 -29.29 -35.72
N HIS A 56 -10.27 -30.32 -35.82
CA HIS A 56 -11.37 -30.33 -36.75
C HIS A 56 -12.63 -29.80 -36.05
N VAL A 57 -13.22 -28.75 -36.61
CA VAL A 57 -14.43 -28.12 -36.06
C VAL A 57 -15.59 -28.26 -37.04
N GLU A 58 -16.80 -28.53 -36.55
CA GLU A 58 -18.04 -28.60 -37.30
C GLU A 58 -18.95 -27.43 -36.90
N GLU A 59 -19.66 -26.86 -37.85
CA GLU A 59 -20.62 -25.80 -37.61
C GLU A 59 -21.69 -26.24 -36.60
N GLY A 60 -21.92 -25.40 -35.59
CA GLY A 60 -22.90 -25.63 -34.52
C GLY A 60 -22.44 -26.53 -33.39
N LYS A 61 -21.18 -27.02 -33.42
CA LYS A 61 -20.57 -27.74 -32.29
C LYS A 61 -19.68 -26.84 -31.46
N GLU A 62 -19.77 -27.01 -30.16
CA GLU A 62 -18.88 -26.34 -29.21
C GLU A 62 -17.56 -27.09 -29.09
N VAL A 63 -16.44 -26.33 -29.14
CA VAL A 63 -15.09 -26.84 -28.90
C VAL A 63 -14.51 -26.14 -27.70
N GLN A 64 -14.10 -26.92 -26.70
CA GLN A 64 -13.40 -26.45 -25.54
C GLN A 64 -11.89 -26.61 -25.75
N ILE A 65 -11.13 -25.51 -25.60
CA ILE A 65 -9.66 -25.52 -25.58
C ILE A 65 -9.21 -25.20 -24.14
N VAL A 66 -8.42 -26.10 -23.57
CA VAL A 66 -7.89 -25.97 -22.22
C VAL A 66 -6.38 -25.83 -22.30
N LYS A 67 -5.83 -24.80 -21.66
CA LYS A 67 -4.39 -24.59 -21.50
C LYS A 67 -4.02 -24.72 -20.03
N TYR A 68 -3.20 -25.71 -19.71
CA TYR A 68 -2.59 -25.88 -18.40
C TYR A 68 -1.23 -25.20 -18.39
N VAL A 69 -0.94 -24.40 -17.36
CA VAL A 69 0.32 -23.67 -17.20
C VAL A 69 0.80 -23.84 -15.77
N SER A 70 2.09 -24.09 -15.61
CA SER A 70 2.76 -24.07 -14.31
C SER A 70 4.07 -23.29 -14.41
N MET A 71 4.37 -22.50 -13.39
CA MET A 71 5.60 -21.70 -13.29
C MET A 71 6.21 -21.93 -11.90
N TYR A 72 7.53 -22.13 -11.88
CA TYR A 72 8.32 -22.25 -10.66
C TYR A 72 9.62 -21.48 -10.82
N SER A 73 10.11 -20.92 -9.75
CA SER A 73 11.45 -20.34 -9.66
C SER A 73 12.38 -21.19 -8.79
N GLU A 74 13.64 -20.87 -8.75
CA GLU A 74 14.59 -21.52 -7.85
C GLU A 74 14.32 -21.21 -6.36
N ARG A 75 13.39 -20.29 -6.07
CA ARG A 75 12.94 -20.03 -4.70
C ARG A 75 12.02 -21.14 -4.16
N GLU A 76 11.24 -21.77 -5.03
CA GLU A 76 10.32 -22.84 -4.65
C GLU A 76 10.96 -24.22 -4.73
N CYS A 77 11.90 -24.43 -5.66
CA CYS A 77 12.61 -25.70 -5.79
C CYS A 77 14.00 -25.52 -6.45
N PRO A 78 14.96 -26.44 -6.20
CA PRO A 78 16.28 -26.36 -6.85
C PRO A 78 16.16 -26.31 -8.37
N THR A 79 17.03 -25.53 -9.03
CA THR A 79 17.03 -25.32 -10.48
C THR A 79 16.97 -26.63 -11.26
N TYR A 80 17.72 -27.67 -10.85
CA TYR A 80 17.74 -28.97 -11.52
C TYR A 80 16.42 -29.76 -11.38
N GLU A 81 15.50 -29.35 -10.49
CA GLU A 81 14.19 -29.95 -10.30
C GLU A 81 13.06 -29.19 -11.00
N LEU A 82 13.28 -27.94 -11.46
CA LEU A 82 12.26 -27.07 -12.06
C LEU A 82 11.45 -27.79 -13.14
N HIS A 83 12.15 -28.40 -14.11
CA HIS A 83 11.48 -29.12 -15.21
C HIS A 83 10.62 -30.28 -14.70
N SER A 84 11.15 -31.10 -13.77
CA SER A 84 10.44 -32.28 -13.27
C SER A 84 9.25 -31.89 -12.39
N THR A 85 9.37 -30.83 -11.61
CA THR A 85 8.32 -30.29 -10.74
C THR A 85 7.16 -29.75 -11.59
N ILE A 86 7.46 -28.88 -12.56
CA ILE A 86 6.49 -28.30 -13.48
C ILE A 86 5.76 -29.39 -14.29
N LYS A 87 6.52 -30.37 -14.79
CA LYS A 87 5.93 -31.51 -15.51
C LYS A 87 4.92 -32.27 -14.65
N LYS A 88 5.34 -32.64 -13.43
CA LYS A 88 4.49 -33.40 -12.49
C LYS A 88 3.21 -32.61 -12.15
N GLU A 89 3.30 -31.32 -11.97
CA GLU A 89 2.16 -30.47 -11.65
C GLU A 89 1.18 -30.37 -12.83
N ILE A 90 1.69 -30.12 -14.05
CA ILE A 90 0.83 -30.10 -15.25
C ILE A 90 0.15 -31.47 -15.48
N GLU A 91 0.87 -32.58 -15.27
CA GLU A 91 0.26 -33.92 -15.32
C GLU A 91 -0.85 -34.08 -14.27
N GLY A 92 -0.65 -33.50 -13.07
CA GLY A 92 -1.66 -33.43 -12.02
C GLY A 92 -2.91 -32.66 -12.46
N PHE A 93 -2.75 -31.46 -12.99
CA PHE A 93 -3.86 -30.63 -13.50
C PHE A 93 -4.64 -31.34 -14.63
N VAL A 94 -3.94 -31.97 -15.57
CA VAL A 94 -4.58 -32.76 -16.63
C VAL A 94 -5.36 -33.94 -16.05
N HIS A 95 -4.84 -34.61 -15.03
CA HIS A 95 -5.53 -35.72 -14.35
C HIS A 95 -6.77 -35.25 -13.58
N THR A 96 -6.68 -34.13 -12.89
CA THR A 96 -7.81 -33.52 -12.15
C THR A 96 -8.87 -33.02 -13.14
N GLY A 97 -8.47 -32.43 -14.26
CA GLY A 97 -9.30 -31.87 -15.30
C GLY A 97 -9.84 -30.47 -14.97
N PHE A 98 -10.11 -29.69 -16.01
CA PHE A 98 -10.48 -28.27 -15.91
C PHE A 98 -11.65 -27.99 -14.96
N GLU A 99 -12.73 -28.78 -15.06
CA GLU A 99 -13.94 -28.56 -14.25
C GLU A 99 -13.71 -28.75 -12.73
N ASN A 100 -12.81 -29.66 -12.35
CA ASN A 100 -12.48 -29.85 -10.94
C ASN A 100 -11.50 -28.77 -10.44
N GLU A 101 -10.52 -28.38 -11.27
CA GLU A 101 -9.62 -27.25 -10.94
C GLU A 101 -10.43 -25.95 -10.81
N LEU A 102 -11.41 -25.70 -11.68
CA LEU A 102 -12.31 -24.54 -11.58
C LEU A 102 -13.08 -24.55 -10.25
N LYS A 103 -13.63 -25.69 -9.83
CA LYS A 103 -14.33 -25.79 -8.52
C LYS A 103 -13.40 -25.47 -7.35
N LEU A 104 -12.18 -26.00 -7.35
CA LEU A 104 -11.19 -25.71 -6.30
C LEU A 104 -10.87 -24.21 -6.26
N HIS A 105 -10.69 -23.59 -7.44
CA HIS A 105 -10.48 -22.17 -7.55
C HIS A 105 -11.69 -21.37 -7.03
N GLU A 106 -12.91 -21.73 -7.43
CA GLU A 106 -14.13 -21.09 -6.95
C GLU A 106 -14.28 -21.19 -5.43
N GLU A 107 -13.94 -22.33 -4.82
CA GLU A 107 -13.98 -22.53 -3.36
C GLU A 107 -12.99 -21.60 -2.64
N VAL A 108 -11.75 -21.48 -3.13
CA VAL A 108 -10.75 -20.56 -2.55
C VAL A 108 -11.21 -19.11 -2.65
N TYR A 109 -11.63 -18.67 -3.84
CA TYR A 109 -12.11 -17.31 -4.01
C TYR A 109 -13.39 -17.02 -3.24
N HIS A 110 -14.30 -17.97 -3.13
CA HIS A 110 -15.50 -17.82 -2.31
C HIS A 110 -15.15 -17.54 -0.85
N ASN A 111 -14.23 -18.34 -0.28
CA ASN A 111 -13.76 -18.14 1.10
C ASN A 111 -13.07 -16.78 1.29
N MET A 112 -12.25 -16.35 0.33
CA MET A 112 -11.61 -15.03 0.37
C MET A 112 -12.67 -13.92 0.34
N TRP A 113 -13.65 -14.02 -0.57
CA TRP A 113 -14.72 -13.04 -0.71
C TRP A 113 -15.66 -12.99 0.50
N GLU A 114 -15.88 -14.09 1.20
CA GLU A 114 -16.67 -14.07 2.44
C GLU A 114 -16.14 -13.07 3.47
N ASN A 115 -14.82 -12.90 3.53
CA ASN A 115 -14.17 -12.00 4.46
C ASN A 115 -13.89 -10.60 3.89
N ALA A 116 -13.61 -10.51 2.59
CA ALA A 116 -13.17 -9.26 1.95
C ALA A 116 -14.30 -8.44 1.34
N ASP A 117 -15.48 -9.03 1.13
CA ASP A 117 -16.56 -8.37 0.39
C ASP A 117 -17.12 -7.16 1.13
N ILE A 118 -17.26 -6.07 0.40
CA ILE A 118 -18.02 -4.89 0.83
C ILE A 118 -19.30 -4.86 -0.02
N LYS A 119 -20.45 -4.89 0.65
CA LYS A 119 -21.77 -4.85 0.03
C LYS A 119 -22.41 -3.49 0.26
N ILE A 120 -22.51 -2.73 -0.81
CA ILE A 120 -23.23 -1.45 -0.85
C ILE A 120 -24.52 -1.67 -1.62
N THR A 121 -25.65 -1.28 -1.03
CA THR A 121 -26.95 -1.27 -1.73
C THR A 121 -27.40 0.17 -1.94
N GLY A 122 -28.01 0.46 -3.09
CA GLY A 122 -28.45 1.80 -3.49
C GLY A 122 -27.54 2.45 -4.55
N ASP A 123 -26.28 2.03 -4.69
CA ASP A 123 -25.38 2.41 -5.78
C ASP A 123 -24.66 1.16 -6.32
N ASP A 124 -25.30 0.47 -7.26
CA ASP A 124 -24.80 -0.79 -7.82
C ASP A 124 -23.51 -0.60 -8.63
N ASP A 125 -23.35 0.54 -9.29
CA ASP A 125 -22.16 0.84 -10.08
C ASP A 125 -20.95 1.06 -9.17
N LEU A 126 -21.11 1.81 -8.09
CA LEU A 126 -20.05 1.99 -7.11
C LEU A 126 -19.73 0.66 -6.41
N ASN A 127 -20.75 -0.14 -6.04
CA ASN A 127 -20.52 -1.45 -5.45
C ASN A 127 -19.67 -2.35 -6.36
N ARG A 128 -19.94 -2.34 -7.67
CA ARG A 128 -19.12 -3.06 -8.66
C ARG A 128 -17.70 -2.55 -8.73
N ALA A 129 -17.51 -1.23 -8.74
CA ALA A 129 -16.19 -0.61 -8.76
C ALA A 129 -15.38 -0.91 -7.49
N VAL A 130 -16.00 -0.89 -6.31
CA VAL A 130 -15.37 -1.28 -5.04
C VAL A 130 -14.92 -2.73 -5.08
N ARG A 131 -15.78 -3.65 -5.52
CA ARG A 131 -15.43 -5.08 -5.65
C ARG A 131 -14.32 -5.32 -6.67
N PHE A 132 -14.26 -4.53 -7.74
CA PHE A 132 -13.12 -4.56 -8.68
C PHE A 132 -11.80 -4.22 -7.97
N ASN A 133 -11.75 -3.14 -7.19
CA ASN A 133 -10.55 -2.76 -6.43
C ASN A 133 -10.16 -3.84 -5.41
N ILE A 134 -11.12 -4.39 -4.65
CA ILE A 134 -10.87 -5.48 -3.69
C ILE A 134 -10.35 -6.74 -4.38
N CYS A 135 -10.91 -7.11 -5.55
CA CYS A 135 -10.45 -8.26 -6.32
C CYS A 135 -8.96 -8.16 -6.67
N HIS A 136 -8.52 -6.99 -7.09
CA HIS A 136 -7.11 -6.76 -7.41
C HIS A 136 -6.21 -6.83 -6.18
N LEU A 137 -6.62 -6.31 -5.02
CA LEU A 137 -5.88 -6.47 -3.77
C LEU A 137 -5.76 -7.94 -3.37
N MET A 138 -6.88 -8.68 -3.36
CA MET A 138 -6.88 -10.11 -3.01
C MET A 138 -5.96 -10.94 -3.91
N SER A 139 -5.88 -10.58 -5.20
CA SER A 139 -5.09 -11.32 -6.19
C SER A 139 -3.58 -11.15 -6.04
N THR A 140 -3.11 -10.19 -5.24
CA THR A 140 -1.69 -9.86 -5.08
C THR A 140 -1.13 -10.16 -3.69
N GLY A 141 -2.00 -10.34 -2.71
CA GLY A 141 -1.58 -10.73 -1.36
C GLY A 141 -1.02 -12.15 -1.34
N ASN A 142 0.12 -12.37 -0.68
CA ASN A 142 0.72 -13.69 -0.54
C ASN A 142 0.88 -14.04 0.94
N GLU A 143 0.13 -15.04 1.41
CA GLU A 143 0.22 -15.54 2.79
C GLU A 143 1.30 -16.61 2.99
N HIS A 144 1.96 -17.06 1.91
CA HIS A 144 2.92 -18.16 1.92
C HIS A 144 4.37 -17.71 1.70
N ASP A 145 4.60 -16.45 1.31
CA ASP A 145 5.94 -15.91 1.03
C ASP A 145 6.11 -14.56 1.74
N ASP A 146 7.08 -14.48 2.62
CA ASP A 146 7.44 -13.29 3.39
C ASP A 146 8.66 -12.53 2.81
N HIS A 147 9.12 -12.90 1.62
CA HIS A 147 10.18 -12.24 0.87
C HIS A 147 9.66 -11.44 -0.34
N VAL A 148 8.36 -11.32 -0.48
CA VAL A 148 7.71 -10.55 -1.55
C VAL A 148 6.83 -9.46 -0.97
N ASN A 149 6.66 -8.39 -1.75
CA ASN A 149 5.78 -7.28 -1.44
C ASN A 149 4.83 -7.02 -2.62
N VAL A 150 3.96 -6.03 -2.49
CA VAL A 150 3.01 -5.65 -3.54
C VAL A 150 3.59 -4.49 -4.34
N GLY A 151 3.77 -4.68 -5.64
CA GLY A 151 4.24 -3.63 -6.54
C GLY A 151 3.18 -2.56 -6.80
N ALA A 152 3.61 -1.35 -7.18
CA ALA A 152 2.75 -0.19 -7.40
C ALA A 152 1.68 -0.40 -8.50
N LYS A 153 1.88 -1.35 -9.41
CA LYS A 153 0.92 -1.76 -10.47
C LYS A 153 0.38 -3.17 -10.28
N LEU A 154 0.49 -3.72 -9.06
CA LEU A 154 0.08 -5.08 -8.74
C LEU A 154 0.78 -6.10 -9.69
N LEU A 155 0.05 -7.09 -10.18
CA LEU A 155 0.51 -8.04 -11.21
C LEU A 155 -0.09 -7.73 -12.60
N THR A 156 -0.54 -6.49 -12.83
CA THR A 156 -1.33 -6.12 -14.01
C THR A 156 -0.58 -5.29 -15.03
N GLY A 157 0.64 -4.86 -14.72
CA GLY A 157 1.48 -4.07 -15.60
C GLY A 157 2.96 -4.10 -15.20
N GLU A 158 3.81 -3.62 -16.10
CA GLU A 158 5.28 -3.63 -15.94
C GLU A 158 5.85 -2.30 -15.45
N GLU A 159 5.03 -1.25 -15.37
CA GLU A 159 5.49 0.05 -14.86
C GLU A 159 5.96 -0.08 -13.41
N TYR A 160 7.01 0.63 -13.05
CA TYR A 160 7.74 0.52 -11.78
C TYR A 160 8.37 -0.87 -11.50
N GLY A 161 8.54 -1.72 -12.52
CA GLY A 161 9.29 -2.98 -12.40
C GLY A 161 8.78 -4.00 -11.36
N GLY A 162 7.57 -3.81 -10.84
CA GLY A 162 7.03 -4.60 -9.72
C GLY A 162 7.59 -4.20 -8.36
N HIS A 163 8.30 -3.07 -8.26
CA HIS A 163 8.90 -2.58 -7.02
C HIS A 163 7.85 -2.14 -5.99
N ALA A 164 8.20 -2.30 -4.71
CA ALA A 164 7.40 -1.83 -3.58
C ALA A 164 7.82 -0.42 -3.16
N PHE A 165 6.81 0.37 -2.79
CA PHE A 165 6.94 1.75 -2.32
C PHE A 165 6.27 1.91 -0.95
N TRP A 166 6.13 3.12 -0.46
CA TRP A 166 5.32 3.47 0.71
C TRP A 166 3.82 3.19 0.52
N ASP A 167 3.41 2.93 -0.71
CA ASP A 167 2.07 2.50 -1.12
C ASP A 167 1.58 1.32 -0.30
N THR A 168 2.49 0.38 -0.03
CA THR A 168 2.16 -0.80 0.77
C THR A 168 1.77 -0.42 2.17
N GLU A 169 2.61 0.28 2.91
CA GLU A 169 2.42 0.54 4.33
C GLU A 169 1.21 1.41 4.62
N LEU A 170 0.96 2.42 3.78
CA LEU A 170 -0.04 3.44 4.09
C LEU A 170 -1.38 3.24 3.39
N PHE A 171 -1.40 2.53 2.25
CA PHE A 171 -2.62 2.36 1.47
C PHE A 171 -3.12 0.92 1.42
N MET A 172 -2.24 -0.07 1.24
CA MET A 172 -2.65 -1.47 1.05
C MET A 172 -2.61 -2.29 2.34
N LEU A 173 -1.59 -2.10 3.18
CA LEU A 173 -1.43 -2.82 4.44
C LEU A 173 -2.65 -2.74 5.37
N PRO A 174 -3.34 -1.58 5.49
CA PRO A 174 -4.57 -1.53 6.28
C PRO A 174 -5.62 -2.54 5.81
N PHE A 175 -5.84 -2.70 4.49
CA PHE A 175 -6.74 -3.73 3.99
C PHE A 175 -6.31 -5.13 4.44
N PHE A 176 -5.04 -5.48 4.25
CA PHE A 176 -4.54 -6.79 4.64
C PHE A 176 -4.59 -7.02 6.14
N ALA A 177 -4.23 -6.04 6.96
CA ALA A 177 -4.27 -6.18 8.42
C ALA A 177 -5.68 -6.45 8.96
N TRP A 178 -6.69 -5.78 8.37
CA TRP A 178 -8.08 -5.94 8.77
C TRP A 178 -8.79 -7.14 8.13
N VAL A 179 -8.29 -7.69 7.00
CA VAL A 179 -8.99 -8.75 6.25
C VAL A 179 -8.13 -10.01 6.10
N PHE A 180 -6.83 -9.88 5.92
CA PHE A 180 -5.89 -10.98 5.71
C PHE A 180 -4.64 -10.81 6.59
N PRO A 181 -4.77 -10.93 7.93
CA PRO A 181 -3.69 -10.59 8.86
C PRO A 181 -2.39 -11.37 8.63
N LYS A 182 -2.46 -12.58 8.08
CA LYS A 182 -1.26 -13.36 7.74
C LYS A 182 -0.51 -12.75 6.56
N THR A 183 -1.22 -12.27 5.55
CA THR A 183 -0.61 -11.53 4.44
C THR A 183 0.03 -10.24 4.95
N ALA A 184 -0.66 -9.47 5.81
CA ALA A 184 -0.10 -8.29 6.43
C ALA A 184 1.19 -8.58 7.20
N GLN A 185 1.24 -9.67 7.97
CA GLN A 185 2.45 -10.12 8.67
C GLN A 185 3.59 -10.38 7.69
N ASN A 186 3.32 -10.99 6.54
CA ASN A 186 4.34 -11.27 5.53
C ASN A 186 4.86 -9.98 4.87
N LEU A 187 4.00 -8.99 4.63
CA LEU A 187 4.43 -7.68 4.12
C LEU A 187 5.37 -6.96 5.10
N GLU A 188 5.11 -7.06 6.39
CA GLU A 188 6.02 -6.54 7.42
C GLU A 188 7.29 -7.39 7.58
N ASN A 189 7.20 -8.71 7.42
CA ASN A 189 8.36 -9.60 7.38
C ASN A 189 9.29 -9.27 6.20
N TYR A 190 8.75 -8.88 5.04
CA TYR A 190 9.55 -8.41 3.92
C TYR A 190 10.43 -7.20 4.32
N ARG A 191 9.89 -6.23 5.03
CA ARG A 191 10.67 -5.08 5.52
C ARG A 191 11.75 -5.52 6.53
N TYR A 192 11.43 -6.51 7.37
CA TYR A 192 12.42 -7.08 8.29
C TYR A 192 13.52 -7.87 7.55
N TYR A 193 13.16 -8.66 6.55
CA TYR A 193 14.11 -9.37 5.69
C TYR A 193 15.11 -8.43 5.03
N LEU A 194 14.68 -7.23 4.65
CA LEU A 194 15.52 -6.21 4.00
C LEU A 194 16.16 -5.19 4.97
N LEU A 195 16.07 -5.41 6.27
CA LEU A 195 16.57 -4.45 7.26
C LEU A 195 18.09 -4.21 7.15
N ASP A 196 18.88 -5.25 6.87
CA ASP A 196 20.32 -5.10 6.72
C ASP A 196 20.67 -4.27 5.46
N ALA A 197 19.93 -4.43 4.38
CA ALA A 197 20.07 -3.59 3.20
C ALA A 197 19.70 -2.12 3.50
N ALA A 198 18.65 -1.89 4.30
CA ALA A 198 18.28 -0.55 4.73
C ALA A 198 19.36 0.10 5.63
N ARG A 199 20.04 -0.67 6.48
CA ARG A 199 21.21 -0.21 7.25
C ARG A 199 22.36 0.20 6.32
N GLU A 200 22.64 -0.64 5.32
CA GLU A 200 23.68 -0.35 4.33
C GLU A 200 23.33 0.91 3.52
N ASN A 201 22.06 1.08 3.14
CA ASN A 201 21.58 2.24 2.43
C ASN A 201 21.76 3.53 3.25
N ALA A 202 21.39 3.52 4.54
CA ALA A 202 21.65 4.64 5.45
C ALA A 202 23.13 4.98 5.50
N HIS A 203 24.00 3.98 5.66
CA HIS A 203 25.45 4.17 5.72
C HIS A 203 26.03 4.75 4.43
N LYS A 204 25.62 4.26 3.26
CA LYS A 204 26.02 4.80 1.94
C LYS A 204 25.65 6.28 1.80
N ASN A 205 24.52 6.69 2.38
CA ASN A 205 24.05 8.07 2.37
C ASN A 205 24.62 8.93 3.51
N GLY A 206 25.53 8.37 4.33
CA GLY A 206 26.21 9.09 5.42
C GLY A 206 25.42 9.18 6.72
N PHE A 207 24.42 8.33 6.92
CA PHE A 207 23.56 8.27 8.10
C PHE A 207 23.76 6.97 8.89
N ASN A 208 23.27 6.93 10.12
CA ASN A 208 23.20 5.74 10.97
C ASN A 208 21.79 5.13 10.93
N GLY A 209 21.68 3.88 11.38
CA GLY A 209 20.40 3.19 11.44
C GLY A 209 19.96 2.62 10.10
N ALA A 210 18.66 2.58 9.82
CA ALA A 210 18.10 2.01 8.61
C ALA A 210 17.31 3.05 7.81
N GLN A 211 17.68 3.25 6.54
CA GLN A 211 16.97 4.05 5.54
C GLN A 211 16.43 3.09 4.48
N TYR A 212 15.12 2.89 4.46
CA TYR A 212 14.49 2.10 3.41
C TYR A 212 14.54 2.84 2.07
N PRO A 213 14.76 2.13 0.94
CA PRO A 213 14.83 2.75 -0.38
C PRO A 213 13.46 3.27 -0.81
N TRP A 214 13.42 4.23 -1.72
CA TRP A 214 12.19 4.70 -2.33
C TRP A 214 11.51 3.57 -3.13
N GLU A 215 12.27 2.92 -4.02
CA GLU A 215 11.84 1.74 -4.74
C GLU A 215 12.57 0.50 -4.22
N SER A 216 11.80 -0.44 -3.64
CA SER A 216 12.34 -1.66 -3.02
C SER A 216 12.08 -2.87 -3.89
N ALA A 217 13.12 -3.68 -4.12
CA ALA A 217 13.04 -4.99 -4.75
C ALA A 217 13.60 -6.09 -3.83
N ASP A 218 14.01 -7.21 -4.38
CA ASP A 218 14.38 -8.44 -3.67
C ASP A 218 15.59 -8.32 -2.74
N ASP A 219 16.53 -7.42 -3.03
CA ASP A 219 17.74 -7.25 -2.22
C ASP A 219 17.71 -6.00 -1.32
N GLY A 220 16.65 -5.20 -1.38
CA GLY A 220 16.47 -4.00 -0.58
C GLY A 220 17.37 -2.83 -0.95
N SER A 221 18.13 -2.91 -2.05
CA SER A 221 18.85 -1.77 -2.58
C SER A 221 17.90 -0.79 -3.28
N GLU A 222 18.32 0.48 -3.43
CA GLU A 222 17.54 1.48 -4.16
C GLU A 222 17.45 1.12 -5.64
N GLN A 223 16.24 0.99 -6.17
CA GLN A 223 15.96 0.62 -7.54
C GLN A 223 15.46 1.80 -8.41
N CYS A 224 15.20 2.95 -7.79
CA CYS A 224 14.78 4.13 -8.54
C CYS A 224 15.86 4.53 -9.54
N PRO A 225 15.53 4.69 -10.82
CA PRO A 225 16.53 5.05 -11.84
C PRO A 225 17.04 6.48 -11.62
N ASP A 226 18.36 6.69 -11.79
CA ASP A 226 18.97 8.03 -11.72
C ASP A 226 18.45 8.98 -12.82
N TRP A 227 17.91 8.44 -13.90
CA TRP A 227 17.48 9.19 -15.08
C TRP A 227 16.15 8.67 -15.60
N THR A 228 15.27 9.59 -15.99
CA THR A 228 14.03 9.24 -16.68
C THR A 228 13.99 9.88 -18.06
N ILE A 229 13.25 9.26 -18.97
CA ILE A 229 13.07 9.72 -20.36
C ILE A 229 11.58 9.99 -20.55
N GLU A 230 11.25 11.22 -20.85
CA GLU A 230 9.87 11.63 -21.17
C GLU A 230 9.43 11.10 -22.55
N PRO A 231 8.12 11.02 -22.81
CA PRO A 231 7.58 10.60 -24.10
C PRO A 231 8.04 11.45 -25.29
N ASP A 232 8.47 12.70 -25.07
CA ASP A 232 9.02 13.58 -26.07
C ASP A 232 10.52 13.32 -26.35
N GLY A 233 11.13 12.38 -25.62
CA GLY A 233 12.55 12.03 -25.73
C GLY A 233 13.47 12.91 -24.88
N SER A 234 12.95 13.87 -24.11
CA SER A 234 13.75 14.63 -23.16
C SER A 234 14.20 13.70 -22.01
N CYS A 235 15.44 13.90 -21.54
CA CYS A 235 16.02 13.11 -20.45
C CYS A 235 16.37 14.05 -19.30
N TYR A 236 15.93 13.71 -18.09
CA TYR A 236 16.31 14.44 -16.89
C TYR A 236 16.69 13.50 -15.75
N ARG A 237 17.46 14.04 -14.83
CA ARG A 237 17.88 13.29 -13.65
C ARG A 237 16.70 13.16 -12.67
N CYS A 238 16.47 11.94 -12.20
CA CYS A 238 15.49 11.64 -11.16
C CYS A 238 16.15 11.83 -9.79
N TYR A 239 15.53 12.63 -8.93
CA TYR A 239 16.03 12.90 -7.57
C TYR A 239 15.16 12.28 -6.47
N VAL A 240 14.12 11.54 -6.84
CA VAL A 240 13.13 10.97 -5.91
C VAL A 240 13.84 10.13 -4.84
N ALA A 241 14.67 9.18 -5.23
CA ALA A 241 15.45 8.34 -4.31
C ALA A 241 16.38 9.14 -3.38
N VAL A 242 16.81 10.34 -3.81
CA VAL A 242 17.74 11.18 -3.04
C VAL A 242 17.01 12.00 -1.96
N TYR A 243 15.75 12.37 -2.19
CA TYR A 243 15.04 13.32 -1.35
C TYR A 243 13.80 12.76 -0.63
N GLU A 244 13.19 11.66 -1.11
CA GLU A 244 11.97 11.11 -0.54
C GLU A 244 12.25 10.10 0.59
N HIS A 245 12.77 10.60 1.71
CA HIS A 245 13.13 9.81 2.87
C HIS A 245 11.90 9.34 3.70
N HIS A 246 10.74 9.88 3.44
CA HIS A 246 9.53 9.62 4.22
C HIS A 246 9.03 8.15 4.11
N VAL A 247 9.48 7.38 3.12
CA VAL A 247 9.23 5.93 3.05
C VAL A 247 9.73 5.21 4.32
N THR A 248 10.86 5.64 4.89
CA THR A 248 11.38 5.08 6.15
C THR A 248 10.41 5.29 7.32
N ALA A 249 9.74 6.45 7.37
CA ALA A 249 8.70 6.69 8.36
C ALA A 249 7.41 5.91 8.08
N ALA A 250 7.07 5.69 6.80
CA ALA A 250 5.93 4.86 6.40
C ALA A 250 6.11 3.41 6.88
N VAL A 251 7.30 2.82 6.73
CA VAL A 251 7.61 1.48 7.25
C VAL A 251 7.42 1.41 8.77
N ALA A 252 7.91 2.39 9.51
CA ALA A 252 7.70 2.44 10.96
C ALA A 252 6.21 2.58 11.34
N TYR A 253 5.45 3.35 10.56
CA TYR A 253 4.01 3.53 10.78
C TYR A 253 3.22 2.25 10.43
N GLY A 254 3.60 1.54 9.37
CA GLY A 254 3.00 0.25 8.98
C GLY A 254 3.07 -0.76 10.12
N ILE A 255 4.25 -0.93 10.73
CA ILE A 255 4.44 -1.81 11.89
C ILE A 255 3.50 -1.40 13.05
N TYR A 256 3.45 -0.09 13.37
CA TYR A 256 2.57 0.42 14.41
C TYR A 256 1.10 0.08 14.12
N ASP A 257 0.63 0.35 12.91
CA ASP A 257 -0.78 0.14 12.53
C ASP A 257 -1.12 -1.35 12.46
N TYR A 258 -0.24 -2.18 11.90
CA TYR A 258 -0.37 -3.63 11.87
C TYR A 258 -0.56 -4.21 13.29
N VAL A 259 0.34 -3.88 14.22
CA VAL A 259 0.28 -4.39 15.60
C VAL A 259 -0.96 -3.88 16.32
N LYS A 260 -1.34 -2.64 16.09
CA LYS A 260 -2.52 -2.03 16.69
C LYS A 260 -3.81 -2.72 16.26
N ILE A 261 -3.90 -3.14 14.99
CA ILE A 261 -5.05 -3.84 14.41
C ILE A 261 -5.09 -5.30 14.84
N THR A 262 -3.97 -6.00 14.69
CA THR A 262 -3.90 -7.44 14.88
C THR A 262 -3.70 -7.87 16.34
N GLY A 263 -3.01 -7.03 17.13
CA GLY A 263 -2.56 -7.38 18.46
C GLY A 263 -1.33 -8.29 18.48
N ASP A 264 -0.60 -8.42 17.38
CA ASP A 264 0.59 -9.28 17.24
C ASP A 264 1.80 -8.70 17.97
N ILE A 265 1.79 -8.86 19.29
CA ILE A 265 2.86 -8.37 20.18
C ILE A 265 4.13 -9.19 20.00
N ASP A 266 4.02 -10.48 19.64
CA ASP A 266 5.18 -11.33 19.39
C ASP A 266 5.99 -10.79 18.20
N PHE A 267 5.35 -10.47 17.07
CA PHE A 267 6.00 -9.79 15.96
C PHE A 267 6.65 -8.47 16.39
N LEU A 268 5.93 -7.65 17.17
CA LEU A 268 6.45 -6.36 17.63
C LEU A 268 7.77 -6.53 18.39
N TYR A 269 7.83 -7.46 19.34
CA TYR A 269 9.00 -7.60 20.22
C TYR A 269 10.16 -8.35 19.55
N THR A 270 9.88 -9.25 18.61
CA THR A 270 10.92 -10.07 17.97
C THR A 270 11.53 -9.43 16.71
N LYS A 271 10.73 -8.67 15.95
CA LYS A 271 11.11 -8.08 14.66
C LYS A 271 10.82 -6.58 14.57
N GLY A 272 9.59 -6.18 14.90
CA GLY A 272 9.13 -4.81 14.77
C GLY A 272 9.96 -3.81 15.57
N ALA A 273 10.31 -4.16 16.82
CA ALA A 273 11.12 -3.28 17.68
C ALA A 273 12.52 -3.01 17.11
N GLU A 274 13.11 -3.96 16.38
CA GLU A 274 14.39 -3.77 15.73
C GLU A 274 14.29 -2.78 14.57
N ILE A 275 13.31 -2.95 13.67
CA ILE A 275 13.05 -1.99 12.57
C ILE A 275 12.81 -0.60 13.14
N LEU A 276 11.92 -0.49 14.15
CA LEU A 276 11.56 0.77 14.78
C LEU A 276 12.77 1.46 15.43
N THR A 277 13.67 0.70 16.07
CA THR A 277 14.90 1.21 16.67
C THR A 277 15.86 1.74 15.60
N GLU A 278 16.03 1.00 14.51
CA GLU A 278 16.94 1.38 13.44
C GLU A 278 16.43 2.57 12.61
N THR A 279 15.11 2.65 12.38
CA THR A 279 14.51 3.81 11.72
C THR A 279 14.57 5.06 12.60
N ALA A 280 14.38 4.93 13.92
CA ALA A 280 14.58 6.03 14.87
C ALA A 280 16.05 6.51 14.88
N ARG A 281 17.01 5.58 14.84
CA ARG A 281 18.44 5.89 14.72
C ARG A 281 18.74 6.66 13.43
N PHE A 282 18.11 6.26 12.31
CA PHE A 282 18.21 7.00 11.06
C PHE A 282 17.72 8.44 11.21
N TRP A 283 16.51 8.65 11.70
CA TRP A 283 15.96 9.99 11.86
C TRP A 283 16.78 10.88 12.77
N ALA A 284 17.27 10.34 13.89
CA ALA A 284 18.13 11.09 14.80
C ALA A 284 19.45 11.50 14.16
N SER A 285 20.01 10.66 13.25
CA SER A 285 21.24 10.98 12.52
C SER A 285 21.01 11.90 11.31
N ARG A 286 19.78 11.85 10.72
CA ARG A 286 19.40 12.67 9.56
C ARG A 286 19.10 14.13 9.93
N CYS A 287 18.70 14.37 11.17
CA CYS A 287 18.40 15.70 11.64
C CYS A 287 19.66 16.54 11.82
N GLU A 288 19.64 17.76 11.33
CA GLU A 288 20.70 18.77 11.42
C GLU A 288 20.38 19.75 12.55
N TYR A 289 21.35 20.00 13.46
CA TYR A 289 21.12 20.94 14.53
C TYR A 289 21.44 22.38 14.11
N ASN A 290 20.44 23.23 14.17
CA ASN A 290 20.56 24.66 13.95
C ASN A 290 20.87 25.37 15.28
N ASN A 291 22.15 25.79 15.47
CA ASN A 291 22.61 26.43 16.69
C ASN A 291 21.99 27.83 16.92
N GLU A 292 21.60 28.53 15.87
CA GLU A 292 21.07 29.90 15.98
C GLU A 292 19.61 29.87 16.49
N GLN A 293 18.87 28.83 16.13
CA GLN A 293 17.45 28.69 16.45
C GLN A 293 17.17 27.65 17.54
N ASP A 294 18.20 26.95 18.04
CA ASP A 294 18.10 25.86 19.03
C ASP A 294 17.04 24.81 18.63
N ARG A 295 17.10 24.34 17.38
CA ARG A 295 16.17 23.35 16.85
C ARG A 295 16.86 22.34 15.93
N TYR A 296 16.23 21.18 15.70
CA TYR A 296 16.62 20.21 14.68
C TYR A 296 15.81 20.41 13.41
N GLU A 297 16.47 20.30 12.27
CA GLU A 297 15.93 20.52 10.93
C GLU A 297 16.18 19.28 10.04
N ILE A 298 15.32 19.03 9.09
CA ILE A 298 15.55 18.08 7.99
C ILE A 298 15.51 18.87 6.69
N ASN A 299 16.69 19.12 6.14
CA ASN A 299 16.85 19.94 4.94
C ASN A 299 17.00 19.08 3.69
N GLN A 300 16.66 19.63 2.52
CA GLN A 300 16.74 19.00 1.21
C GLN A 300 16.02 17.64 1.18
N VAL A 301 14.72 17.68 1.31
CA VAL A 301 13.80 16.53 1.19
C VAL A 301 12.67 16.85 0.25
N THR A 302 12.00 15.81 -0.22
CA THR A 302 10.71 15.89 -0.89
C THR A 302 9.69 15.20 0.02
N GLY A 303 8.56 15.87 0.26
CA GLY A 303 7.42 15.27 0.95
C GLY A 303 6.53 14.49 0.01
N PRO A 304 5.35 14.04 0.46
CA PRO A 304 4.37 13.40 -0.41
C PRO A 304 3.99 14.22 -1.65
N ASP A 305 4.01 15.55 -1.57
CA ASP A 305 3.84 16.41 -2.74
C ASP A 305 5.14 16.57 -3.51
N GLU A 306 5.32 15.79 -4.55
CA GLU A 306 6.52 15.70 -5.38
C GLU A 306 6.77 16.91 -6.29
N TRP A 307 5.83 17.87 -6.38
CA TRP A 307 6.03 19.06 -7.21
C TRP A 307 6.93 20.13 -6.57
N HIS A 308 7.14 20.01 -5.25
CA HIS A 308 8.01 20.90 -4.50
C HIS A 308 9.27 20.14 -4.05
N GLU A 309 10.29 20.14 -4.90
CA GLU A 309 11.54 19.41 -4.68
C GLU A 309 12.80 20.23 -5.04
N PRO A 310 13.88 20.12 -4.26
CA PRO A 310 13.87 19.80 -2.85
C PRO A 310 13.39 20.97 -2.00
N VAL A 311 12.86 20.66 -0.80
CA VAL A 311 12.44 21.64 0.18
C VAL A 311 13.16 21.44 1.52
N ASN A 312 13.09 22.42 2.41
CA ASN A 312 13.59 22.30 3.77
C ASN A 312 12.42 22.15 4.73
N ASN A 313 12.60 21.32 5.73
CA ASN A 313 11.63 21.16 6.81
C ASN A 313 10.20 20.85 6.29
N ASN A 314 10.05 19.83 5.40
CA ASN A 314 8.73 19.35 5.05
C ASN A 314 8.02 18.86 6.32
N LEU A 315 6.82 19.38 6.57
CA LEU A 315 6.06 19.12 7.80
C LEU A 315 5.74 17.63 7.98
N TYR A 316 5.28 16.98 6.90
CA TYR A 316 4.94 15.55 6.92
C TYR A 316 6.15 14.71 7.35
N THR A 317 7.30 14.93 6.71
CA THR A 317 8.55 14.23 7.01
C THR A 317 9.02 14.49 8.44
N ASN A 318 9.07 15.76 8.85
CA ASN A 318 9.52 16.14 10.21
C ASN A 318 8.60 15.58 11.29
N TYR A 319 7.28 15.62 11.03
CA TYR A 319 6.30 15.14 12.01
C TYR A 319 6.39 13.62 12.20
N LEU A 320 6.47 12.85 11.12
CA LEU A 320 6.59 11.39 11.20
C LEU A 320 7.95 10.96 11.76
N ALA A 321 9.04 11.66 11.47
CA ALA A 321 10.34 11.45 12.11
C ALA A 321 10.23 11.65 13.63
N ARG A 322 9.61 12.76 14.07
CA ARG A 322 9.32 13.04 15.49
C ARG A 322 8.46 11.95 16.11
N TRP A 323 7.41 11.53 15.42
CA TRP A 323 6.51 10.47 15.88
C TRP A 323 7.24 9.14 16.06
N ASN A 324 8.07 8.73 15.11
CA ASN A 324 8.85 7.49 15.17
C ASN A 324 9.77 7.50 16.41
N LEU A 325 10.53 8.59 16.62
CA LEU A 325 11.37 8.77 17.82
C LEU A 325 10.56 8.66 19.12
N LYS A 326 9.42 9.35 19.21
CA LYS A 326 8.51 9.33 20.36
C LYS A 326 7.96 7.93 20.64
N TYR A 327 7.49 7.25 19.59
CA TYR A 327 6.91 5.91 19.70
C TYR A 327 7.94 4.89 20.19
N VAL A 328 9.13 4.88 19.59
CA VAL A 328 10.20 3.96 19.98
C VAL A 328 10.64 4.19 21.42
N LEU A 329 10.83 5.44 21.86
CA LEU A 329 11.18 5.72 23.25
C LEU A 329 10.14 5.16 24.22
N SER A 330 8.85 5.32 23.90
CA SER A 330 7.76 4.75 24.70
C SER A 330 7.76 3.21 24.67
N LEU A 331 7.98 2.60 23.50
CA LEU A 331 8.07 1.15 23.34
C LEU A 331 9.21 0.55 24.17
N LEU A 332 10.40 1.16 24.11
CA LEU A 332 11.57 0.71 24.88
C LEU A 332 11.33 0.78 26.41
N GLU A 333 10.60 1.79 26.90
CA GLU A 333 10.22 1.87 28.31
C GLU A 333 9.26 0.75 28.72
N VAL A 334 8.27 0.43 27.87
CA VAL A 334 7.33 -0.68 28.08
C VAL A 334 8.06 -2.02 28.05
N MET A 335 8.89 -2.29 27.04
CA MET A 335 9.67 -3.52 26.93
C MET A 335 10.62 -3.71 28.10
N LYS A 336 11.32 -2.65 28.54
CA LYS A 336 12.23 -2.71 29.68
C LYS A 336 11.51 -3.10 30.98
N LYS A 337 10.26 -2.68 31.13
CA LYS A 337 9.47 -2.92 32.35
C LYS A 337 8.71 -4.25 32.32
N GLU A 338 8.12 -4.61 31.18
CA GLU A 338 7.14 -5.68 31.05
C GLU A 338 7.72 -6.92 30.36
N GLU A 339 8.70 -6.74 29.44
CA GLU A 339 9.33 -7.79 28.64
C GLU A 339 10.86 -7.65 28.62
N THR A 340 11.47 -7.68 29.81
CA THR A 340 12.91 -7.44 30.01
C THR A 340 13.80 -8.34 29.16
N SER A 341 13.38 -9.59 28.87
CA SER A 341 14.15 -10.52 28.01
C SER A 341 14.26 -9.98 26.60
N SER A 342 13.12 -9.66 25.97
CA SER A 342 13.06 -9.12 24.63
C SER A 342 13.76 -7.76 24.51
N TYR A 343 13.67 -6.94 25.57
CA TYR A 343 14.44 -5.68 25.64
C TYR A 343 15.96 -5.93 25.62
N ASN A 344 16.46 -6.89 26.43
CA ASN A 344 17.90 -7.18 26.47
C ASN A 344 18.40 -7.76 25.15
N GLU A 345 17.63 -8.64 24.50
CA GLU A 345 17.93 -9.20 23.18
C GLU A 345 18.00 -8.09 22.13
N LEU A 346 17.04 -7.15 22.12
CA LEU A 346 17.05 -5.99 21.24
C LEU A 346 18.29 -5.13 21.44
N VAL A 347 18.65 -4.83 22.72
CA VAL A 347 19.84 -4.03 23.05
C VAL A 347 21.13 -4.73 22.60
N GLU A 348 21.24 -6.05 22.84
CA GLU A 348 22.39 -6.84 22.38
C GLU A 348 22.52 -6.83 20.86
N LYS A 349 21.40 -7.03 20.16
CA LYS A 349 21.34 -7.10 18.71
C LYS A 349 21.65 -5.77 18.01
N THR A 350 21.12 -4.67 18.53
CA THR A 350 21.23 -3.33 17.92
C THR A 350 22.39 -2.51 18.47
N GLY A 351 23.00 -2.94 19.58
CA GLY A 351 24.00 -2.14 20.30
C GLY A 351 23.44 -0.85 20.88
N LEU A 352 22.12 -0.76 21.10
CA LEU A 352 21.45 0.44 21.60
C LEU A 352 22.01 0.92 22.94
N THR A 353 22.27 2.22 23.06
CA THR A 353 22.85 2.85 24.25
C THR A 353 21.93 3.89 24.87
N GLU A 354 22.07 4.14 26.17
CA GLU A 354 21.35 5.21 26.87
C GLU A 354 21.70 6.61 26.33
N MET A 355 22.89 6.80 25.77
CA MET A 355 23.28 8.04 25.14
C MET A 355 22.50 8.29 23.85
N GLU A 356 22.24 7.25 23.05
CA GLU A 356 21.41 7.35 21.84
C GLU A 356 19.97 7.69 22.18
N THR A 357 19.36 7.00 23.13
CA THR A 357 17.98 7.28 23.54
C THR A 357 17.81 8.68 24.14
N ALA A 358 18.81 9.16 24.89
CA ALA A 358 18.84 10.55 25.37
C ALA A 358 18.91 11.54 24.19
N LYS A 359 19.72 11.25 23.18
CA LYS A 359 19.80 12.06 21.96
C LYS A 359 18.49 12.05 21.18
N TRP A 360 17.86 10.89 21.03
CA TRP A 360 16.56 10.76 20.35
C TRP A 360 15.47 11.59 21.03
N LYS A 361 15.48 11.63 22.37
CA LYS A 361 14.56 12.47 23.13
C LYS A 361 14.79 13.95 22.87
N GLU A 362 16.06 14.40 22.84
CA GLU A 362 16.39 15.78 22.52
C GLU A 362 15.93 16.17 21.10
N VAL A 363 16.19 15.30 20.10
CA VAL A 363 15.75 15.52 18.72
C VAL A 363 14.23 15.58 18.64
N GLN A 364 13.54 14.62 19.25
CA GLN A 364 12.08 14.56 19.27
C GLN A 364 11.44 15.82 19.88
N GLU A 365 12.04 16.38 20.92
CA GLU A 365 11.53 17.58 21.60
C GLU A 365 11.78 18.87 20.79
N LYS A 366 12.85 18.91 19.99
CA LYS A 366 13.33 20.13 19.31
C LYS A 366 13.21 20.10 17.79
N ILE A 367 12.71 19.06 17.18
CA ILE A 367 12.54 19.03 15.73
C ILE A 367 11.53 20.09 15.28
N TYR A 368 11.89 20.83 14.25
CA TYR A 368 11.08 21.95 13.76
C TYR A 368 9.85 21.47 13.00
N LEU A 369 8.70 22.00 13.37
CA LEU A 369 7.41 21.75 12.72
C LEU A 369 6.86 23.08 12.19
N PRO A 370 6.97 23.34 10.89
CA PRO A 370 6.57 24.62 10.30
C PRO A 370 5.07 24.89 10.41
N ARG A 371 4.73 26.15 10.77
CA ARG A 371 3.34 26.62 10.87
C ARG A 371 3.25 28.11 10.63
N LYS A 372 2.09 28.57 10.21
CA LYS A 372 1.83 30.00 10.08
C LYS A 372 1.51 30.61 11.44
N GLU A 373 2.36 31.53 11.90
CA GLU A 373 2.17 32.19 13.20
C GLU A 373 0.81 32.88 13.34
N GLY A 374 0.21 32.77 14.54
CA GLY A 374 -1.08 33.39 14.86
C GLY A 374 -2.30 32.74 14.18
N THR A 375 -2.12 31.59 13.53
CA THR A 375 -3.19 30.84 12.87
C THR A 375 -3.12 29.34 13.23
N LYS A 376 -4.11 28.57 12.80
CA LYS A 376 -4.08 27.10 12.88
C LYS A 376 -3.51 26.43 11.63
N LEU A 377 -3.09 27.23 10.63
CA LEU A 377 -2.55 26.69 9.39
C LEU A 377 -1.15 26.09 9.62
N LEU A 378 -1.02 24.85 9.25
CA LEU A 378 0.23 24.12 9.15
C LEU A 378 0.91 24.49 7.85
N GLU A 379 2.21 24.72 7.89
CA GLU A 379 2.99 25.05 6.70
C GLU A 379 3.58 23.77 6.10
N GLN A 380 3.32 23.50 4.84
CA GLN A 380 3.74 22.25 4.19
C GLN A 380 5.26 22.03 4.25
N PHE A 381 6.03 23.09 4.09
CA PHE A 381 7.47 23.14 4.29
C PHE A 381 7.87 24.59 4.57
N GLU A 382 9.05 24.82 5.13
CA GLU A 382 9.53 26.16 5.45
C GLU A 382 9.58 27.07 4.22
N GLY A 383 8.81 28.16 4.24
CA GLY A 383 8.66 29.12 3.14
C GLY A 383 7.51 28.86 2.17
N TYR A 384 6.69 27.82 2.37
CA TYR A 384 5.55 27.53 1.49
C TYR A 384 4.57 28.69 1.36
N PHE A 385 4.30 29.43 2.44
CA PHE A 385 3.39 30.58 2.39
C PHE A 385 3.97 31.82 1.70
N GLU A 386 5.25 31.81 1.40
CA GLU A 386 5.92 32.88 0.61
C GLU A 386 5.76 32.67 -0.90
N LEU A 387 5.38 31.46 -1.32
CA LEU A 387 5.12 31.15 -2.72
C LEU A 387 3.84 31.83 -3.22
N ASP A 388 3.74 31.95 -4.55
CA ASP A 388 2.55 32.53 -5.19
C ASP A 388 1.27 31.78 -4.75
N ASN A 389 0.37 32.52 -4.13
CA ASN A 389 -0.90 32.00 -3.64
C ASN A 389 -1.89 31.81 -4.80
N VAL A 390 -1.74 30.71 -5.53
CA VAL A 390 -2.64 30.30 -6.61
C VAL A 390 -3.67 29.33 -6.04
N THR A 391 -4.92 29.44 -6.49
CA THR A 391 -6.03 28.55 -6.10
C THR A 391 -6.70 27.96 -7.33
N ILE A 392 -7.30 26.80 -7.15
CA ILE A 392 -8.14 26.12 -8.13
C ILE A 392 -9.52 26.78 -8.11
N GLU A 393 -9.91 27.39 -9.23
CA GLU A 393 -11.19 28.09 -9.36
C GLU A 393 -12.16 27.40 -10.32
N LYS A 394 -11.64 26.47 -11.14
CA LYS A 394 -12.43 25.78 -12.16
C LYS A 394 -12.37 24.28 -11.96
N TYR A 395 -13.52 23.68 -12.20
CA TYR A 395 -13.72 22.23 -12.15
C TYR A 395 -14.39 21.79 -13.46
N ASP A 396 -14.14 20.55 -13.87
CA ASP A 396 -14.81 19.96 -15.02
C ASP A 396 -16.26 19.53 -14.67
N ASP A 397 -16.94 18.92 -15.64
CA ASP A 397 -18.34 18.45 -15.48
C ASP A 397 -18.49 17.32 -14.42
N ASN A 398 -17.39 16.76 -13.95
CA ASN A 398 -17.33 15.75 -12.88
C ASN A 398 -16.80 16.34 -11.56
N ASP A 399 -16.78 17.67 -11.43
CA ASP A 399 -16.20 18.41 -10.30
C ASP A 399 -14.70 18.10 -10.05
N TRP A 400 -13.94 17.74 -11.12
CA TRP A 400 -12.51 17.52 -11.02
C TRP A 400 -11.74 18.83 -11.24
N PRO A 401 -10.69 19.10 -10.44
CA PRO A 401 -9.97 20.36 -10.53
C PRO A 401 -9.28 20.51 -11.89
N ILE A 402 -9.50 21.67 -12.51
CA ILE A 402 -8.81 22.06 -13.74
C ILE A 402 -7.57 22.87 -13.36
N SER A 403 -6.44 22.56 -13.98
CA SER A 403 -5.17 23.25 -13.74
C SER A 403 -5.32 24.77 -13.91
N PRO A 404 -4.92 25.58 -12.92
CA PRO A 404 -4.99 27.02 -12.98
C PRO A 404 -4.21 27.61 -14.16
N GLU A 405 -4.72 28.67 -14.73
CA GLU A 405 -4.09 29.37 -15.86
C GLU A 405 -2.64 29.83 -15.54
N ALA A 406 -2.38 30.16 -14.27
CA ALA A 406 -1.05 30.54 -13.81
C ALA A 406 0.02 29.46 -14.09
N LEU A 407 -0.34 28.18 -14.07
CA LEU A 407 0.60 27.08 -14.34
C LEU A 407 1.00 26.93 -15.80
N LYS A 408 0.39 27.69 -16.72
CA LYS A 408 0.88 27.79 -18.11
C LYS A 408 2.16 28.61 -18.25
N THR A 409 2.46 29.45 -17.27
CA THR A 409 3.61 30.38 -17.31
C THR A 409 4.55 30.22 -16.13
N LYS A 410 4.12 29.55 -15.05
CA LYS A 410 4.89 29.29 -13.83
C LYS A 410 5.02 27.80 -13.60
N LYS A 411 6.11 27.40 -12.99
CA LYS A 411 6.26 26.01 -12.50
C LYS A 411 5.44 25.82 -11.22
N ALA A 412 4.93 24.63 -10.98
CA ALA A 412 4.17 24.32 -9.78
C ALA A 412 4.92 24.72 -8.49
N LYS A 413 6.22 24.44 -8.41
CA LYS A 413 7.08 24.77 -7.28
C LYS A 413 7.26 26.28 -6.99
N GLU A 414 6.81 27.16 -7.88
CA GLU A 414 6.78 28.60 -7.64
C GLU A 414 5.45 29.06 -7.04
N THR A 415 4.51 28.14 -6.87
CA THR A 415 3.14 28.39 -6.42
C THR A 415 2.78 27.46 -5.26
N GLN A 416 1.68 27.74 -4.59
CA GLN A 416 1.14 26.87 -3.53
C GLN A 416 0.26 25.72 -4.08
N ILE A 417 0.35 25.40 -5.37
CA ILE A 417 -0.41 24.29 -5.98
C ILE A 417 0.33 22.99 -5.79
N ASN A 418 -0.35 22.02 -5.22
CA ASN A 418 0.16 20.69 -4.90
C ASN A 418 -0.29 19.63 -5.92
N LYS A 419 0.58 18.64 -6.17
CA LYS A 419 0.25 17.45 -6.95
C LYS A 419 -0.76 16.57 -6.23
N GLN A 420 -0.52 16.33 -4.93
CA GLN A 420 -1.26 15.37 -4.10
C GLN A 420 -1.28 15.78 -2.62
N ALA A 421 -1.97 14.96 -1.79
CA ALA A 421 -2.06 15.18 -0.36
C ALA A 421 -0.68 15.11 0.33
N ASP A 422 -0.31 16.15 1.05
CA ASP A 422 0.88 16.24 1.92
C ASP A 422 0.43 16.56 3.35
N VAL A 423 0.13 17.81 3.68
CA VAL A 423 -0.42 18.17 5.01
C VAL A 423 -1.73 17.43 5.31
N VAL A 424 -2.59 17.23 4.31
CA VAL A 424 -3.85 16.48 4.51
C VAL A 424 -3.57 14.99 4.75
N MET A 425 -2.51 14.42 4.16
CA MET A 425 -2.06 13.07 4.47
C MET A 425 -1.54 12.96 5.92
N LEU A 426 -0.78 13.95 6.39
CA LEU A 426 -0.37 14.00 7.80
C LEU A 426 -1.57 14.03 8.74
N LEU A 427 -2.57 14.85 8.44
CA LEU A 427 -3.80 14.94 9.25
C LEU A 427 -4.64 13.67 9.20
N HIS A 428 -4.57 12.90 8.12
CA HIS A 428 -5.17 11.58 8.03
C HIS A 428 -4.50 10.60 9.00
N LEU A 429 -3.18 10.50 8.98
CA LEU A 429 -2.42 9.55 9.81
C LEU A 429 -2.40 9.95 11.29
N MET A 430 -2.20 11.23 11.58
CA MET A 430 -1.96 11.78 12.93
C MET A 430 -3.11 12.63 13.46
N GLY A 431 -4.28 12.50 12.89
CA GLY A 431 -5.41 13.38 13.19
C GLY A 431 -5.84 13.42 14.65
N ASN A 432 -5.50 12.41 15.45
CA ASN A 432 -5.77 12.41 16.89
C ASN A 432 -4.85 13.37 17.68
N GLU A 433 -3.74 13.83 17.10
CA GLU A 433 -2.82 14.80 17.71
C GLU A 433 -3.22 16.26 17.41
N PHE A 434 -4.28 16.50 16.63
CA PHE A 434 -4.76 17.82 16.22
C PHE A 434 -6.21 18.05 16.65
N ASP A 435 -6.55 19.28 17.02
CA ASP A 435 -7.95 19.66 17.26
C ASP A 435 -8.75 19.78 15.95
N ASP A 436 -10.07 19.63 16.05
CA ASP A 436 -10.97 19.62 14.90
C ASP A 436 -10.91 20.92 14.07
N GLU A 437 -10.67 22.07 14.71
CA GLU A 437 -10.56 23.36 14.05
C GLU A 437 -9.28 23.41 13.18
N THR A 438 -8.16 22.92 13.70
CA THR A 438 -6.90 22.77 12.95
C THR A 438 -7.11 21.88 11.74
N ILE A 439 -7.75 20.72 11.91
CA ILE A 439 -8.03 19.81 10.80
C ILE A 439 -8.90 20.49 9.74
N LYS A 440 -9.97 21.16 10.14
CA LYS A 440 -10.92 21.83 9.25
C LYS A 440 -10.29 22.98 8.46
N GLU A 441 -9.51 23.84 9.13
CA GLU A 441 -8.85 24.97 8.47
C GLU A 441 -7.82 24.50 7.44
N ASN A 442 -7.02 23.49 7.78
CA ASN A 442 -6.02 22.95 6.87
C ASN A 442 -6.64 22.19 5.71
N TYR A 443 -7.64 21.36 5.94
CA TYR A 443 -8.37 20.72 4.85
C TYR A 443 -8.92 21.77 3.85
N ALA A 444 -9.62 22.79 4.34
CA ALA A 444 -10.20 23.82 3.49
C ALA A 444 -9.14 24.65 2.74
N TYR A 445 -7.95 24.83 3.33
CA TYR A 445 -6.85 25.53 2.71
C TYR A 445 -6.19 24.72 1.58
N TYR A 446 -5.79 23.47 1.87
CA TYR A 446 -5.04 22.63 0.95
C TYR A 446 -5.93 22.02 -0.15
N GLU A 447 -7.21 21.79 0.13
CA GLU A 447 -8.15 21.27 -0.86
C GLU A 447 -8.26 22.17 -2.10
N LYS A 448 -8.29 23.49 -1.92
CA LYS A 448 -8.32 24.46 -3.00
C LYS A 448 -6.99 24.59 -3.76
N ARG A 449 -5.97 23.86 -3.38
CA ARG A 449 -4.62 23.93 -3.94
C ARG A 449 -4.08 22.59 -4.42
N THR A 450 -4.85 21.51 -4.28
CA THR A 450 -4.42 20.16 -4.69
C THR A 450 -5.10 19.74 -5.98
N LEU A 451 -4.30 19.44 -7.01
CA LEU A 451 -4.78 19.06 -8.34
C LEU A 451 -5.09 17.56 -8.48
N HIS A 452 -4.77 16.77 -7.44
CA HIS A 452 -4.96 15.31 -7.45
C HIS A 452 -4.34 14.64 -8.69
N GLY A 453 -3.12 15.04 -9.05
CA GLY A 453 -2.34 14.48 -10.16
C GLY A 453 -1.79 13.08 -9.88
N SER A 454 -2.05 12.54 -8.69
CA SER A 454 -1.71 11.18 -8.28
C SER A 454 -2.97 10.42 -7.87
N SER A 455 -2.98 9.12 -8.14
CA SER A 455 -4.06 8.21 -7.72
C SER A 455 -4.19 8.06 -6.20
N LEU A 456 -3.14 8.38 -5.44
CA LEU A 456 -3.10 8.29 -3.97
C LEU A 456 -3.94 9.39 -3.30
N SER A 457 -4.18 10.51 -3.98
CA SER A 457 -4.73 11.71 -3.37
C SER A 457 -6.24 11.69 -3.12
N PRO A 458 -7.11 11.21 -4.04
CA PRO A 458 -8.57 11.32 -3.88
C PRO A 458 -9.11 10.58 -2.66
N SER A 459 -8.61 9.38 -2.35
CA SER A 459 -9.05 8.58 -1.20
C SER A 459 -8.78 9.31 0.12
N ILE A 460 -7.62 9.93 0.27
CA ILE A 460 -7.25 10.69 1.48
C ILE A 460 -8.15 11.91 1.65
N TYR A 461 -8.40 12.66 0.58
CA TYR A 461 -9.32 13.80 0.63
C TYR A 461 -10.77 13.38 0.86
N SER A 462 -11.17 12.18 0.44
CA SER A 462 -12.49 11.62 0.75
C SER A 462 -12.65 11.36 2.25
N VAL A 463 -11.72 10.62 2.87
CA VAL A 463 -11.76 10.34 4.31
C VAL A 463 -11.74 11.63 5.14
N MET A 464 -10.85 12.56 4.77
CA MET A 464 -10.72 13.82 5.50
C MET A 464 -11.89 14.78 5.26
N GLY A 465 -12.53 14.72 4.08
CA GLY A 465 -13.76 15.44 3.78
C GLY A 465 -14.90 15.06 4.71
N LEU A 466 -15.10 13.74 4.94
CA LEU A 466 -16.06 13.24 5.93
C LEU A 466 -15.75 13.74 7.34
N LYS A 467 -14.47 13.72 7.73
CA LYS A 467 -14.05 14.19 9.05
C LYS A 467 -14.34 15.66 9.30
N VAL A 468 -14.34 16.49 8.26
CA VAL A 468 -14.64 17.94 8.38
C VAL A 468 -16.08 18.31 8.03
N GLY A 469 -16.92 17.33 7.61
CA GLY A 469 -18.33 17.52 7.27
C GLY A 469 -18.57 18.01 5.83
N ASP A 470 -17.62 17.77 4.90
CA ASP A 470 -17.79 18.02 3.45
C ASP A 470 -18.18 16.71 2.73
N ASP A 471 -19.34 16.15 3.15
CA ASP A 471 -19.80 14.80 2.77
C ASP A 471 -20.00 14.69 1.25
N SER A 472 -20.56 15.73 0.62
CA SER A 472 -20.79 15.73 -0.83
C SER A 472 -19.48 15.63 -1.64
N LYS A 473 -18.45 16.38 -1.23
CA LYS A 473 -17.14 16.32 -1.89
C LYS A 473 -16.42 15.02 -1.58
N ALA A 474 -16.54 14.52 -0.35
CA ALA A 474 -16.00 13.22 0.04
C ALA A 474 -16.54 12.09 -0.84
N TYR A 475 -17.87 12.08 -1.09
CA TYR A 475 -18.48 11.06 -1.96
C TYR A 475 -18.00 11.16 -3.42
N ARG A 476 -17.82 12.36 -3.95
CA ARG A 476 -17.24 12.55 -5.29
C ARG A 476 -15.80 12.04 -5.37
N TYR A 477 -14.98 12.30 -4.35
CA TYR A 477 -13.62 11.76 -4.29
C TYR A 477 -13.59 10.23 -4.20
N LEU A 478 -14.49 9.60 -3.42
CA LEU A 478 -14.64 8.15 -3.41
C LEU A 478 -14.97 7.62 -4.81
N ARG A 479 -15.98 8.21 -5.48
CA ARG A 479 -16.34 7.78 -6.84
C ARG A 479 -15.17 7.92 -7.79
N ARG A 480 -14.44 9.03 -7.73
CA ARG A 480 -13.24 9.22 -8.56
C ARG A 480 -12.21 8.13 -8.31
N ALA A 481 -11.85 7.85 -7.06
CA ALA A 481 -10.91 6.80 -6.70
C ALA A 481 -11.39 5.42 -7.17
N ALA A 482 -12.65 5.07 -6.91
CA ALA A 482 -13.20 3.76 -7.24
C ALA A 482 -13.23 3.46 -8.75
N PHE A 483 -13.40 4.47 -9.59
CA PHE A 483 -13.51 4.33 -11.04
C PHE A 483 -12.23 4.69 -11.82
N ILE A 484 -11.15 5.06 -11.15
CA ILE A 484 -9.94 5.59 -11.81
C ILE A 484 -9.41 4.67 -12.90
N ASP A 485 -9.32 3.38 -12.63
CA ASP A 485 -8.83 2.37 -13.56
C ASP A 485 -9.93 1.82 -14.47
N LEU A 486 -11.13 1.60 -13.95
CA LEU A 486 -12.27 1.11 -14.74
C LEU A 486 -12.64 2.04 -15.90
N LEU A 487 -12.49 3.34 -15.72
CA LEU A 487 -12.78 4.35 -16.75
C LEU A 487 -11.51 4.96 -17.35
N ASN A 488 -10.33 4.44 -17.00
CA ASN A 488 -9.04 4.95 -17.48
C ASN A 488 -8.92 6.49 -17.32
N MET A 489 -9.31 6.99 -16.15
CA MET A 489 -9.48 8.44 -15.93
C MET A 489 -8.17 9.23 -15.98
N GLN A 490 -7.02 8.58 -15.75
CA GLN A 490 -5.67 9.17 -15.88
C GLN A 490 -5.01 8.85 -17.22
N GLY A 491 -5.63 7.98 -18.05
CA GLY A 491 -5.12 7.63 -19.38
C GLY A 491 -3.99 6.60 -19.39
N ASN A 492 -3.64 6.02 -18.24
CA ASN A 492 -2.48 5.14 -18.07
C ASN A 492 -2.81 3.75 -17.49
N THR A 493 -4.09 3.34 -17.44
CA THR A 493 -4.50 2.00 -16.95
C THR A 493 -3.88 0.86 -17.76
N ARG A 494 -3.50 1.09 -19.02
CA ARG A 494 -2.73 0.12 -19.84
C ARG A 494 -1.36 -0.24 -19.22
N GLU A 495 -0.83 0.60 -18.36
CA GLU A 495 0.45 0.44 -17.65
C GLU A 495 0.28 -0.34 -16.34
N GLY A 496 -0.95 -0.73 -16.03
CA GLY A 496 -1.35 -1.49 -14.85
C GLY A 496 -2.29 -0.72 -13.92
N ILE A 497 -2.97 -1.47 -13.05
CA ILE A 497 -3.89 -0.95 -12.03
C ILE A 497 -3.11 -0.20 -10.95
N HIS A 498 -3.66 0.90 -10.43
CA HIS A 498 -3.04 1.69 -9.36
C HIS A 498 -3.24 1.03 -7.98
N ALA A 499 -2.22 0.33 -7.52
CA ALA A 499 -2.26 -0.48 -6.28
C ALA A 499 -2.68 0.31 -5.04
N ALA A 500 -2.01 1.41 -4.75
CA ALA A 500 -2.33 2.25 -3.58
C ALA A 500 -3.77 2.78 -3.64
N ASN A 501 -4.26 3.15 -4.83
CA ASN A 501 -5.64 3.59 -4.98
C ASN A 501 -6.64 2.50 -4.62
N THR A 502 -6.37 1.23 -4.95
CA THR A 502 -7.28 0.13 -4.61
C THR A 502 -7.44 -0.01 -3.09
N GLY A 503 -6.33 0.09 -2.35
CA GLY A 503 -6.34 0.13 -0.88
C GLY A 503 -7.00 1.41 -0.33
N GLY A 504 -6.74 2.56 -0.95
CA GLY A 504 -7.36 3.84 -0.59
C GLY A 504 -8.88 3.84 -0.75
N VAL A 505 -9.42 3.17 -1.77
CA VAL A 505 -10.87 2.98 -1.95
C VAL A 505 -11.46 2.19 -0.77
N TRP A 506 -10.83 1.08 -0.39
CA TRP A 506 -11.25 0.30 0.76
C TRP A 506 -11.22 1.12 2.06
N GLN A 507 -10.14 1.85 2.31
CA GLN A 507 -10.00 2.73 3.48
C GLN A 507 -11.08 3.82 3.50
N THR A 508 -11.39 4.40 2.36
CA THR A 508 -12.44 5.43 2.27
C THR A 508 -13.78 4.90 2.74
N ILE A 509 -14.14 3.67 2.38
CA ILE A 509 -15.41 3.08 2.79
C ILE A 509 -15.37 2.70 4.26
N VAL A 510 -14.33 2.02 4.70
CA VAL A 510 -14.24 1.46 6.05
C VAL A 510 -13.93 2.54 7.08
N PHE A 511 -12.89 3.36 6.87
CA PHE A 511 -12.51 4.40 7.83
C PHE A 511 -13.33 5.68 7.65
N GLY A 512 -13.71 6.00 6.41
CA GLY A 512 -14.50 7.17 6.09
C GLY A 512 -16.00 6.94 6.36
N PHE A 513 -16.69 6.29 5.44
CA PHE A 513 -18.15 6.18 5.48
C PHE A 513 -18.69 5.27 6.58
N ALA A 514 -18.04 4.14 6.88
CA ALA A 514 -18.42 3.30 8.02
C ALA A 514 -17.89 3.84 9.36
N GLY A 515 -16.95 4.79 9.34
CA GLY A 515 -16.39 5.44 10.51
C GLY A 515 -15.68 4.48 11.47
N VAL A 516 -15.06 3.40 10.91
CA VAL A 516 -14.26 2.46 11.70
C VAL A 516 -12.97 3.14 12.12
N SER A 517 -12.69 3.13 13.40
CA SER A 517 -11.47 3.70 13.96
C SER A 517 -11.10 3.01 15.27
N GLN A 518 -9.86 3.16 15.69
CA GLN A 518 -9.42 2.73 17.02
C GLN A 518 -9.32 3.94 17.93
N ARG A 519 -9.89 3.79 19.12
CA ARG A 519 -9.78 4.77 20.21
C ARG A 519 -8.40 4.68 20.87
N GLU A 520 -8.01 5.73 21.60
CA GLU A 520 -6.77 5.76 22.37
C GLU A 520 -6.69 4.65 23.45
N ASP A 521 -7.85 4.24 23.99
CA ASP A 521 -7.96 3.15 24.96
C ASP A 521 -7.92 1.75 24.30
N GLY A 522 -7.64 1.67 23.01
CA GLY A 522 -7.49 0.42 22.25
C GLY A 522 -8.79 -0.29 21.93
N LYS A 523 -9.95 0.37 22.08
CA LYS A 523 -11.25 -0.16 21.68
C LYS A 523 -11.56 0.21 20.24
N LEU A 524 -12.28 -0.67 19.57
CA LEU A 524 -12.81 -0.38 18.25
C LEU A 524 -13.98 0.62 18.35
N ARG A 525 -14.10 1.50 17.37
CA ARG A 525 -15.23 2.43 17.21
C ARG A 525 -15.83 2.26 15.83
N VAL A 526 -17.17 2.26 15.76
CA VAL A 526 -17.95 2.26 14.52
C VAL A 526 -18.97 3.39 14.59
N CYS A 527 -18.78 4.39 13.72
CA CYS A 527 -19.62 5.61 13.70
C CYS A 527 -19.89 6.01 12.24
N PRO A 528 -20.90 5.40 11.59
CA PRO A 528 -21.15 5.60 10.17
C PRO A 528 -21.56 7.04 9.84
N ASN A 529 -21.16 7.49 8.65
CA ASN A 529 -21.68 8.68 7.97
C ASN A 529 -22.02 8.28 6.52
N MET A 530 -23.24 7.73 6.36
CA MET A 530 -23.70 7.14 5.10
C MET A 530 -24.11 8.23 4.11
N PRO A 531 -23.69 8.16 2.84
CA PRO A 531 -24.18 9.08 1.83
C PRO A 531 -25.65 8.79 1.47
N GLU A 532 -26.35 9.78 0.95
CA GLU A 532 -27.80 9.69 0.64
C GLU A 532 -28.11 8.58 -0.39
N GLU A 533 -27.15 8.25 -1.25
CA GLU A 533 -27.29 7.24 -2.30
C GLU A 533 -27.33 5.81 -1.75
N TRP A 534 -26.75 5.58 -0.57
CA TRP A 534 -26.66 4.23 -0.02
C TRP A 534 -27.85 3.89 0.88
N GLN A 535 -28.34 2.64 0.77
CA GLN A 535 -29.37 2.10 1.66
C GLN A 535 -28.75 1.33 2.82
N ASN A 536 -27.80 0.43 2.50
CA ASN A 536 -27.05 -0.36 3.48
C ASN A 536 -25.60 -0.53 3.05
N LEU A 537 -24.74 -0.69 4.04
CA LEU A 537 -23.34 -1.08 3.91
C LEU A 537 -23.09 -2.29 4.81
N THR A 538 -22.52 -3.36 4.30
CA THR A 538 -22.14 -4.56 5.08
C THR A 538 -20.75 -5.03 4.67
N PHE A 539 -19.89 -5.35 5.65
CA PHE A 539 -18.55 -5.88 5.44
C PHE A 539 -18.06 -6.60 6.69
N ARG A 540 -16.94 -7.33 6.55
CA ARG A 540 -16.29 -8.03 7.67
C ARG A 540 -14.92 -7.47 7.94
N LEU A 541 -14.49 -7.53 9.21
CA LEU A 541 -13.16 -7.14 9.67
C LEU A 541 -12.63 -8.14 10.69
N HIS A 542 -11.32 -8.37 10.64
CA HIS A 542 -10.58 -9.03 11.69
C HIS A 542 -10.01 -7.97 12.64
N TYR A 543 -10.24 -8.10 13.94
CA TYR A 543 -9.72 -7.19 14.96
C TYR A 543 -9.26 -7.96 16.19
N LYS A 544 -7.95 -7.92 16.49
CA LYS A 544 -7.35 -8.58 17.66
C LYS A 544 -7.81 -10.03 17.87
N GLY A 545 -7.81 -10.82 16.80
CA GLY A 545 -8.21 -12.24 16.83
C GLY A 545 -9.72 -12.50 16.68
N ALA A 546 -10.56 -11.48 16.65
CA ALA A 546 -11.99 -11.63 16.45
C ALA A 546 -12.40 -11.24 15.02
N TRP A 547 -13.28 -12.04 14.40
CA TRP A 547 -13.97 -11.67 13.17
C TRP A 547 -15.29 -10.99 13.50
N LEU A 548 -15.49 -9.82 12.94
CA LEU A 548 -16.66 -8.97 13.14
C LEU A 548 -17.36 -8.73 11.81
N GLU A 549 -18.68 -8.82 11.79
CA GLU A 549 -19.53 -8.36 10.70
C GLU A 549 -20.17 -7.04 11.11
N ILE A 550 -19.97 -6.02 10.28
CA ILE A 550 -20.45 -4.66 10.50
C ILE A 550 -21.50 -4.36 9.45
N THR A 551 -22.66 -3.88 9.89
CA THR A 551 -23.74 -3.41 9.03
C THR A 551 -24.13 -2.00 9.43
N ALA A 552 -24.27 -1.10 8.47
CA ALA A 552 -24.78 0.24 8.66
C ALA A 552 -25.98 0.50 7.74
N ASP A 553 -27.00 1.22 8.23
CA ASP A 553 -28.16 1.61 7.46
C ASP A 553 -28.08 3.09 7.02
N LYS A 554 -28.98 3.51 6.13
CA LYS A 554 -29.08 4.88 5.63
C LYS A 554 -29.35 5.96 6.70
N ASN A 555 -29.70 5.57 7.92
CA ASN A 555 -29.93 6.47 9.04
C ASN A 555 -28.70 6.55 9.96
N ASN A 556 -27.56 6.04 9.51
CA ASN A 556 -26.32 5.97 10.28
C ASN A 556 -26.39 5.07 11.53
N ASN A 557 -27.30 4.08 11.56
CA ASN A 557 -27.29 3.09 12.64
C ASN A 557 -26.35 1.96 12.25
N ALA A 558 -25.41 1.64 13.12
CA ALA A 558 -24.52 0.49 12.97
C ALA A 558 -24.95 -0.66 13.88
N GLU A 559 -24.74 -1.88 13.39
CA GLU A 559 -24.78 -3.13 14.14
C GLU A 559 -23.44 -3.84 13.95
N VAL A 560 -22.86 -4.33 15.03
CA VAL A 560 -21.62 -5.13 15.00
C VAL A 560 -21.90 -6.49 15.60
N LYS A 561 -21.58 -7.54 14.85
CA LYS A 561 -21.77 -8.92 15.25
C LYS A 561 -20.44 -9.66 15.21
N ARG A 562 -20.06 -10.31 16.31
CA ARG A 562 -18.90 -11.21 16.33
C ARG A 562 -19.28 -12.53 15.67
N LEU A 563 -18.49 -12.95 14.69
CA LEU A 563 -18.63 -14.22 13.98
C LEU A 563 -17.85 -15.33 14.66
N CYS A 564 -16.61 -15.03 15.08
CA CYS A 564 -15.75 -15.96 15.85
C CYS A 564 -14.62 -15.17 16.54
N GLY A 565 -13.80 -15.87 17.34
CA GLY A 565 -12.72 -15.27 18.13
C GLY A 565 -13.17 -14.87 19.53
N GLU A 566 -12.25 -14.27 20.31
CA GLU A 566 -12.56 -13.81 21.66
C GLU A 566 -13.40 -12.50 21.64
N PRO A 567 -14.21 -12.25 22.67
CA PRO A 567 -14.97 -11.01 22.78
C PRO A 567 -14.09 -9.76 22.77
N VAL A 568 -14.53 -8.73 22.06
CA VAL A 568 -13.85 -7.44 21.96
C VAL A 568 -14.77 -6.29 22.37
N GLU A 569 -14.22 -5.24 22.97
CA GLU A 569 -14.97 -4.02 23.27
C GLU A 569 -15.09 -3.14 22.04
N VAL A 570 -16.32 -2.80 21.67
CA VAL A 570 -16.62 -1.95 20.51
C VAL A 570 -17.53 -0.80 20.94
N GLU A 571 -17.19 0.42 20.56
CA GLU A 571 -18.10 1.56 20.63
C GLU A 571 -18.96 1.58 19.36
N VAL A 572 -20.24 1.30 19.50
CA VAL A 572 -21.23 1.32 18.41
C VAL A 572 -22.27 2.40 18.71
N ASN A 573 -22.48 3.33 17.78
CA ASN A 573 -23.44 4.42 17.95
C ASN A 573 -23.25 5.19 19.28
N GLY A 574 -22.01 5.39 19.71
CA GLY A 574 -21.65 6.09 20.94
C GLY A 574 -21.80 5.30 22.25
N LYS A 575 -22.07 3.98 22.18
CA LYS A 575 -22.13 3.08 23.34
C LYS A 575 -21.05 2.02 23.24
N ILE A 576 -20.37 1.76 24.35
CA ILE A 576 -19.37 0.68 24.43
C ILE A 576 -20.09 -0.61 24.81
N GLU A 577 -19.91 -1.63 24.01
CA GLU A 577 -20.50 -2.96 24.18
C GLU A 577 -19.41 -4.02 24.06
N MET A 578 -19.58 -5.15 24.76
CA MET A 578 -18.74 -6.33 24.57
C MET A 578 -19.40 -7.19 23.49
N ILE A 579 -18.74 -7.35 22.34
CA ILE A 579 -19.27 -8.07 21.18
C ILE A 579 -18.68 -9.49 21.11
#